data_aa6800fba94cf0c810e5f791f046f93f
#
_entry.id   aa6800fba94cf0c810e5f791f046f93f
#
_cell.length_a   1.000
_cell.length_b   1.000
_cell.length_c   1.000
_cell.angle_alpha   90.00
_cell.angle_beta   90.00
_cell.angle_gamma   90.00
#
_symmetry.space_group_name_H-M   'P 1'
#
loop_
_entity.id
_entity.type
_entity.pdbx_description
1 polymer ?
#
loop_
_entity_poly.entity_id
_entity_poly.type
_entity_poly.pdbx_seq_one_letter_code
_entity_poly.pdbx_strand_id
1 'polypeptide(L)'
;MIHAPVGIVTLNRYSHFRKCLESLEKCTGAAETEVFVALDYPPSEKYKEGWTDIDEYLKNKEADNGFKQLNVVRRKCNCGVGKPNGNWELLEKYLHEHYDRYIFTEDDNVFSPNFLEFINKGLEKFEDNPAVSAINGYCHPYPFIMGN
;
A
#
# COMPACT_ATOMS: atom_id res chain seq x y z
N MET A 1 6.75 -6.00 18.63
CA MET A 1 6.87 -5.91 17.16
C MET A 1 6.33 -4.56 16.72
N ILE A 2 7.09 -3.78 15.97
CA ILE A 2 6.66 -2.51 15.40
C ILE A 2 5.88 -2.84 14.12
N HIS A 3 4.68 -2.29 13.95
CA HIS A 3 3.89 -2.47 12.74
C HIS A 3 4.12 -1.27 11.82
N ALA A 4 4.88 -1.48 10.75
CA ALA A 4 5.15 -0.45 9.75
C ALA A 4 3.83 -0.05 9.03
N PRO A 5 3.56 1.24 8.83
CA PRO A 5 2.38 1.68 8.08
C PRO A 5 2.46 1.22 6.63
N VAL A 6 1.29 1.05 6.00
CA VAL A 6 1.17 0.64 4.60
C VAL A 6 0.65 1.79 3.75
N GLY A 7 1.36 2.15 2.69
CA GLY A 7 0.92 3.09 1.66
C GLY A 7 0.41 2.37 0.43
N ILE A 8 -0.76 2.76 -0.07
CA ILE A 8 -1.39 2.23 -1.28
C ILE A 8 -1.77 3.40 -2.18
N VAL A 9 -1.39 3.35 -3.45
CA VAL A 9 -1.85 4.31 -4.46
C VAL A 9 -2.88 3.66 -5.37
N THR A 10 -3.94 4.39 -5.71
CA THR A 10 -5.01 3.90 -6.58
C THR A 10 -5.64 5.02 -7.41
N LEU A 11 -6.39 4.69 -8.45
CA LEU A 11 -7.07 5.64 -9.31
C LEU A 11 -8.51 5.19 -9.66
N ASN A 12 -8.67 4.09 -10.43
CA ASN A 12 -9.96 3.70 -10.99
C ASN A 12 -10.15 2.19 -11.18
N ARG A 13 -9.21 1.37 -10.74
CA ARG A 13 -9.28 -0.09 -10.87
C ARG A 13 -9.99 -0.72 -9.67
N TYR A 14 -11.29 -0.43 -9.51
CA TYR A 14 -12.07 -0.81 -8.33
C TYR A 14 -11.93 -2.29 -7.93
N SER A 15 -12.09 -3.21 -8.90
CA SER A 15 -12.03 -4.65 -8.60
C SER A 15 -10.66 -5.11 -8.10
N HIS A 16 -9.57 -4.48 -8.56
CA HIS A 16 -8.21 -4.76 -8.09
C HIS A 16 -7.99 -4.14 -6.72
N PHE A 17 -8.27 -2.86 -6.57
CA PHE A 17 -8.12 -2.15 -5.31
C PHE A 17 -8.92 -2.79 -4.17
N ARG A 18 -10.17 -3.19 -4.43
CA ARG A 18 -11.00 -3.88 -3.46
C ARG A 18 -10.35 -5.18 -2.98
N LYS A 19 -9.87 -6.03 -3.90
CA LYS A 19 -9.17 -7.28 -3.55
C LYS A 19 -7.88 -7.02 -2.78
N CYS A 20 -7.13 -6.00 -3.18
CA CYS A 20 -5.93 -5.56 -2.47
C CYS A 20 -6.24 -5.20 -1.03
N LEU A 21 -7.16 -4.27 -0.79
CA LEU A 21 -7.49 -3.80 0.56
C LEU A 21 -8.12 -4.89 1.42
N GLU A 22 -9.06 -5.69 0.88
CA GLU A 22 -9.68 -6.81 1.59
C GLU A 22 -8.68 -7.91 1.95
N SER A 23 -7.68 -8.19 1.10
CA SER A 23 -6.63 -9.15 1.42
C SER A 23 -5.67 -8.64 2.49
N LEU A 24 -5.35 -7.35 2.46
CA LEU A 24 -4.53 -6.71 3.49
C LEU A 24 -5.23 -6.72 4.85
N GLU A 25 -6.53 -6.43 4.88
CA GLU A 25 -7.37 -6.43 6.10
C GLU A 25 -7.45 -7.82 6.76
N LYS A 26 -7.26 -8.89 6.00
CA LYS A 26 -7.22 -10.27 6.49
C LYS A 26 -5.85 -10.73 6.97
N CYS A 27 -4.82 -9.89 6.84
CA CYS A 27 -3.48 -10.23 7.31
C CYS A 27 -3.41 -10.25 8.84
N THR A 28 -2.62 -11.17 9.37
CA THR A 28 -2.20 -11.12 10.78
C THR A 28 -1.45 -9.81 11.03
N GLY A 29 -1.89 -9.03 12.01
CA GLY A 29 -1.32 -7.71 12.31
C GLY A 29 -2.04 -6.54 11.61
N ALA A 30 -3.13 -6.77 10.87
CA ALA A 30 -3.89 -5.70 10.24
C ALA A 30 -4.47 -4.71 11.27
N ALA A 31 -5.02 -5.22 12.38
CA ALA A 31 -5.60 -4.40 13.45
C ALA A 31 -4.58 -3.49 14.18
N GLU A 32 -3.30 -3.76 14.05
CA GLU A 32 -2.20 -2.96 14.60
C GLU A 32 -1.53 -2.06 13.55
N THR A 33 -1.94 -2.16 12.29
CA THR A 33 -1.32 -1.48 11.15
C THR A 33 -2.11 -0.23 10.73
N GLU A 34 -1.40 0.90 10.57
CA GLU A 34 -1.95 2.10 9.94
C GLU A 34 -1.86 1.98 8.42
N VAL A 35 -2.95 2.28 7.73
CA VAL A 35 -3.01 2.22 6.27
C VAL A 35 -3.30 3.59 5.69
N PHE A 36 -2.54 3.97 4.68
CA PHE A 36 -2.67 5.22 3.93
C PHE A 36 -3.05 4.89 2.49
N VAL A 37 -4.19 5.35 2.04
CA VAL A 37 -4.64 5.22 0.65
C VAL A 37 -4.62 6.58 -0.02
N ALA A 38 -3.83 6.74 -1.08
CA ALA A 38 -3.84 7.93 -1.91
C ALA A 38 -4.65 7.66 -3.19
N LEU A 39 -5.88 8.16 -3.21
CA LEU A 39 -6.78 8.12 -4.36
C LEU A 39 -6.47 9.32 -5.27
N ASP A 40 -5.88 9.05 -6.44
CA ASP A 40 -5.59 10.09 -7.44
C ASP A 40 -6.90 10.58 -8.08
N TYR A 41 -6.88 11.81 -8.62
CA TYR A 41 -8.05 12.37 -9.31
C TYR A 41 -8.12 11.84 -10.76
N PRO A 42 -9.32 11.53 -11.30
CA PRO A 42 -9.44 10.99 -12.65
C PRO A 42 -8.98 12.01 -13.72
N PRO A 43 -8.08 11.63 -14.65
CA PRO A 43 -7.56 12.53 -15.68
C PRO A 43 -8.57 12.83 -16.79
N SER A 44 -9.63 12.04 -16.92
CA SER A 44 -10.69 12.22 -17.91
C SER A 44 -11.96 11.44 -17.52
N GLU A 45 -13.07 11.69 -18.23
CA GLU A 45 -14.39 11.06 -17.97
C GLU A 45 -14.32 9.53 -17.93
N LYS A 46 -13.53 8.90 -18.79
CA LYS A 46 -13.44 7.42 -18.85
C LYS A 46 -12.93 6.76 -17.57
N TYR A 47 -12.29 7.53 -16.66
CA TYR A 47 -11.79 7.02 -15.38
C TYR A 47 -12.76 7.29 -14.22
N LYS A 48 -13.80 8.12 -14.44
CA LYS A 48 -14.67 8.60 -13.36
C LYS A 48 -15.51 7.50 -12.73
N GLU A 49 -16.04 6.57 -13.51
CA GLU A 49 -16.86 5.48 -12.97
C GLU A 49 -16.08 4.68 -11.92
N GLY A 50 -14.96 4.09 -12.30
CA GLY A 50 -14.15 3.31 -11.38
C GLY A 50 -13.56 4.14 -10.22
N TRP A 51 -13.29 5.43 -10.45
CA TRP A 51 -12.90 6.36 -9.39
C TRP A 51 -14.03 6.56 -8.38
N THR A 52 -15.26 6.76 -8.84
CA THR A 52 -16.45 6.92 -7.97
C THR A 52 -16.68 5.66 -7.15
N ASP A 53 -16.58 4.48 -7.77
CA ASP A 53 -16.72 3.19 -7.09
C ASP A 53 -15.70 3.03 -5.96
N ILE A 54 -14.45 3.44 -6.20
CA ILE A 54 -13.38 3.41 -5.18
C ILE A 54 -13.68 4.43 -4.07
N ASP A 55 -14.09 5.64 -4.41
CA ASP A 55 -14.37 6.69 -3.42
C ASP A 55 -15.53 6.29 -2.49
N GLU A 56 -16.61 5.74 -3.05
CA GLU A 56 -17.75 5.23 -2.26
C GLU A 56 -17.34 4.03 -1.38
N TYR A 57 -16.56 3.11 -1.92
CA TYR A 57 -16.02 1.99 -1.14
C TYR A 57 -15.15 2.47 0.02
N LEU A 58 -14.26 3.44 -0.24
CA LEU A 58 -13.41 4.03 0.80
C LEU A 58 -14.21 4.76 1.87
N LYS A 59 -15.27 5.50 1.53
CA LYS A 59 -16.16 6.13 2.53
C LYS A 59 -16.79 5.11 3.48
N ASN A 60 -17.19 3.94 2.96
CA ASN A 60 -17.70 2.87 3.80
C ASN A 60 -16.59 2.27 4.68
N LYS A 61 -15.39 2.09 4.13
CA LYS A 61 -14.24 1.57 4.87
C LYS A 61 -13.69 2.55 5.92
N GLU A 62 -13.77 3.86 5.70
CA GLU A 62 -13.43 4.86 6.73
C GLU A 62 -14.33 4.74 7.97
N ALA A 63 -15.59 4.32 7.78
CA ALA A 63 -16.54 4.11 8.88
C ALA A 63 -16.37 2.76 9.58
N ASP A 64 -15.97 1.70 8.85
CA ASP A 64 -15.83 0.34 9.38
C ASP A 64 -14.73 -0.43 8.62
N ASN A 65 -13.62 -0.69 9.29
CA ASN A 65 -12.49 -1.44 8.75
C ASN A 65 -11.75 -2.19 9.86
N GLY A 66 -10.91 -3.15 9.46
CA GLY A 66 -10.12 -4.00 10.37
C GLY A 66 -8.70 -3.49 10.64
N PHE A 67 -8.34 -2.27 10.25
CA PHE A 67 -7.03 -1.68 10.48
C PHE A 67 -6.99 -0.87 11.80
N LYS A 68 -5.80 -0.62 12.33
CA LYS A 68 -5.63 0.33 13.44
C LYS A 68 -6.17 1.72 13.06
N GLN A 69 -5.87 2.15 11.85
CA GLN A 69 -6.35 3.40 11.28
C GLN A 69 -6.28 3.33 9.76
N LEU A 70 -7.33 3.78 9.08
CA LEU A 70 -7.37 3.98 7.63
C LEU A 70 -7.38 5.48 7.33
N ASN A 71 -6.33 5.94 6.67
CA ASN A 71 -6.15 7.34 6.27
C ASN A 71 -6.32 7.45 4.76
N VAL A 72 -7.32 8.21 4.29
CA VAL A 72 -7.61 8.37 2.87
C VAL A 72 -7.27 9.78 2.40
N VAL A 73 -6.32 9.87 1.48
CA VAL A 73 -5.92 11.13 0.82
C VAL A 73 -6.55 11.17 -0.56
N ARG A 74 -7.56 12.01 -0.74
CA ARG A 74 -8.22 12.26 -2.02
C ARG A 74 -7.56 13.44 -2.72
N ARG A 75 -6.89 13.19 -3.86
CA ARG A 75 -6.27 14.28 -4.63
C ARG A 75 -7.33 15.16 -5.28
N LYS A 76 -7.07 16.46 -5.33
CA LYS A 76 -7.97 17.45 -5.95
C LYS A 76 -7.75 17.61 -7.46
N CYS A 77 -6.63 17.12 -7.96
CA CYS A 77 -6.28 17.09 -9.39
C CYS A 77 -5.50 15.82 -9.67
N ASN A 78 -5.43 15.41 -10.95
CA ASN A 78 -4.63 14.26 -11.36
C ASN A 78 -3.14 14.54 -11.18
N CYS A 79 -2.51 13.82 -10.28
CA CYS A 79 -1.07 13.89 -10.04
C CYS A 79 -0.29 12.98 -11.02
N GLY A 80 -0.93 11.91 -11.50
CA GLY A 80 -0.32 10.96 -12.43
C GLY A 80 0.71 10.03 -11.80
N VAL A 81 1.35 9.25 -12.67
CA VAL A 81 2.38 8.27 -12.31
C VAL A 81 3.68 8.62 -13.02
N GLY A 82 4.83 8.42 -12.37
CA GLY A 82 6.15 8.61 -12.97
C GLY A 82 6.50 10.07 -13.30
N LYS A 83 5.90 11.02 -12.63
CA LYS A 83 6.20 12.45 -12.75
C LYS A 83 6.69 12.97 -11.41
N PRO A 84 7.55 13.99 -11.38
CA PRO A 84 7.84 14.70 -10.14
C PRO A 84 6.54 15.19 -9.48
N ASN A 85 6.37 14.88 -8.20
CA ASN A 85 5.13 15.08 -7.43
C ASN A 85 3.91 14.28 -7.95
N GLY A 86 4.15 13.11 -8.54
CA GLY A 86 3.09 12.13 -8.83
C GLY A 86 2.43 11.58 -7.56
N ASN A 87 1.28 10.92 -7.71
CA ASN A 87 0.53 10.40 -6.56
C ASN A 87 1.35 9.44 -5.70
N TRP A 88 2.16 8.59 -6.34
CA TRP A 88 3.12 7.69 -5.69
C TRP A 88 4.15 8.47 -4.85
N GLU A 89 4.88 9.37 -5.50
CA GLU A 89 5.97 10.13 -4.85
C GLU A 89 5.48 10.99 -3.68
N LEU A 90 4.28 11.58 -3.81
CA LEU A 90 3.69 12.39 -2.76
C LEU A 90 3.32 11.56 -1.53
N LEU A 91 2.80 10.35 -1.71
CA LEU A 91 2.49 9.45 -0.59
C LEU A 91 3.77 8.89 0.02
N GLU A 92 4.71 8.43 -0.80
CA GLU A 92 5.99 7.89 -0.35
C GLU A 92 6.79 8.92 0.45
N LYS A 93 6.87 10.15 -0.06
CA LYS A 93 7.51 11.27 0.65
C LYS A 93 6.87 11.52 2.02
N TYR A 94 5.54 11.54 2.09
CA TYR A 94 4.83 11.69 3.37
C TYR A 94 5.21 10.59 4.34
N LEU A 95 5.19 9.33 3.91
CA LEU A 95 5.55 8.20 4.77
C LEU A 95 7.01 8.27 5.23
N HIS A 96 7.92 8.62 4.33
CA HIS A 96 9.34 8.77 4.64
C HIS A 96 9.63 9.90 5.64
N GLU A 97 8.87 10.99 5.60
CA GLU A 97 9.02 12.13 6.51
C GLU A 97 8.47 11.85 7.92
N HIS A 98 7.53 10.89 8.06
CA HIS A 98 6.81 10.66 9.32
C HIS A 98 7.11 9.31 9.98
N TYR A 99 7.73 8.38 9.25
CA TYR A 99 8.00 7.02 9.73
C TYR A 99 9.40 6.57 9.33
N ASP A 100 10.11 5.96 10.26
CA ASP A 100 11.46 5.39 10.02
C ASP A 100 11.42 4.21 9.04
N ARG A 101 10.28 3.54 8.94
CA ARG A 101 10.03 2.42 8.05
C ARG A 101 8.57 2.40 7.61
N TYR A 102 8.32 1.97 6.40
CA TYR A 102 6.97 1.82 5.84
C TYR A 102 6.93 0.71 4.81
N ILE A 103 5.73 0.22 4.51
CA ILE A 103 5.44 -0.72 3.44
C ILE A 103 4.75 0.07 2.32
N PHE A 104 5.21 -0.09 1.08
CA PHE A 104 4.59 0.56 -0.07
C PHE A 104 4.11 -0.48 -1.08
N THR A 105 2.90 -0.31 -1.62
CA THR A 105 2.32 -1.25 -2.58
C THR A 105 1.40 -0.56 -3.59
N GLU A 106 1.17 -1.23 -4.71
CA GLU A 106 0.18 -0.85 -5.71
C GLU A 106 -1.18 -1.50 -5.41
N ASP A 107 -2.22 -1.03 -6.08
CA ASP A 107 -3.62 -1.43 -5.86
C ASP A 107 -4.01 -2.77 -6.49
N ASP A 108 -3.11 -3.46 -7.17
CA ASP A 108 -3.37 -4.76 -7.82
C ASP A 108 -2.70 -5.96 -7.12
N ASN A 109 -2.02 -5.74 -6.02
CA ASN A 109 -1.46 -6.81 -5.22
C ASN A 109 -2.53 -7.50 -4.35
N VAL A 110 -2.38 -8.82 -4.17
CA VAL A 110 -3.19 -9.62 -3.26
C VAL A 110 -2.27 -10.28 -2.24
N PHE A 111 -2.54 -10.06 -0.96
CA PHE A 111 -1.65 -10.45 0.12
C PHE A 111 -2.02 -11.80 0.71
N SER A 112 -1.00 -12.61 1.05
CA SER A 112 -1.19 -13.78 1.88
C SER A 112 -1.47 -13.37 3.34
N PRO A 113 -2.17 -14.19 4.13
CA PRO A 113 -2.53 -13.85 5.51
C PRO A 113 -1.35 -13.49 6.43
N ASN A 114 -0.16 -13.99 6.13
CA ASN A 114 1.05 -13.73 6.92
C ASN A 114 1.95 -12.62 6.34
N PHE A 115 1.50 -11.90 5.31
CA PHE A 115 2.31 -10.88 4.63
C PHE A 115 2.83 -9.80 5.58
N LEU A 116 1.95 -9.15 6.36
CA LEU A 116 2.36 -8.09 7.29
C LEU A 116 3.31 -8.60 8.37
N GLU A 117 3.04 -9.79 8.90
CA GLU A 117 3.92 -10.41 9.89
C GLU A 117 5.31 -10.70 9.30
N PHE A 118 5.36 -11.24 8.08
CA PHE A 118 6.62 -11.53 7.38
C PHE A 118 7.45 -10.28 7.16
N ILE A 119 6.84 -9.21 6.61
CA ILE A 119 7.55 -7.95 6.34
C ILE A 119 8.05 -7.32 7.64
N ASN A 120 7.21 -7.19 8.66
CA ASN A 120 7.59 -6.57 9.92
C ASN A 120 8.70 -7.34 10.66
N LYS A 121 8.64 -8.68 10.67
CA LYS A 121 9.74 -9.51 11.19
C LYS A 121 11.04 -9.33 10.40
N GLY A 122 10.95 -9.19 9.09
CA GLY A 122 12.10 -8.90 8.25
C GLY A 122 12.72 -7.54 8.55
N LEU A 123 11.88 -6.50 8.66
CA LEU A 123 12.32 -5.15 9.02
C LEU A 123 13.00 -5.12 10.40
N GLU A 124 12.43 -5.79 11.40
CA GLU A 124 13.01 -5.89 12.74
C GLU A 124 14.34 -6.66 12.74
N LYS A 125 14.38 -7.80 12.04
CA LYS A 125 15.58 -8.65 11.98
C LYS A 125 16.79 -7.97 11.34
N PHE A 126 16.56 -7.14 10.35
CA PHE A 126 17.61 -6.49 9.56
C PHE A 126 17.76 -4.99 9.84
N GLU A 127 17.16 -4.49 10.91
CA GLU A 127 17.15 -3.07 11.28
C GLU A 127 18.57 -2.45 11.30
N ASP A 128 19.52 -3.14 11.88
CA ASP A 128 20.92 -2.68 12.03
C ASP A 128 21.84 -3.15 10.91
N ASN A 129 21.31 -3.76 9.85
CA ASN A 129 22.14 -4.27 8.75
C ASN A 129 22.16 -3.30 7.57
N PRO A 130 23.24 -2.50 7.38
CA PRO A 130 23.31 -1.50 6.31
C PRO A 130 23.36 -2.09 4.90
N ALA A 131 23.57 -3.40 4.75
CA ALA A 131 23.53 -4.08 3.46
C ALA A 131 22.10 -4.44 3.01
N VAL A 132 21.10 -4.30 3.89
CA VAL A 132 19.69 -4.58 3.59
C VAL A 132 18.92 -3.28 3.52
N SER A 133 18.57 -2.85 2.33
CA SER A 133 17.81 -1.61 2.10
C SER A 133 16.29 -1.79 2.10
N ALA A 134 15.81 -3.00 1.83
CA ALA A 134 14.37 -3.30 1.77
C ALA A 134 14.07 -4.78 2.00
N ILE A 135 12.84 -5.06 2.46
CA ILE A 135 12.25 -6.40 2.53
C ILE A 135 11.15 -6.48 1.48
N ASN A 136 11.24 -7.46 0.59
CA ASN A 136 10.26 -7.63 -0.48
C ASN A 136 9.33 -8.82 -0.19
N GLY A 137 8.04 -8.60 -0.32
CA GLY A 137 7.00 -9.63 -0.15
C GLY A 137 6.73 -10.48 -1.40
N TYR A 138 7.38 -10.17 -2.52
CA TYR A 138 7.21 -10.91 -3.78
C TYR A 138 8.50 -11.65 -4.16
N CYS A 139 8.35 -12.88 -4.60
CA CYS A 139 9.44 -13.68 -5.18
C CYS A 139 8.99 -14.20 -6.55
N HIS A 140 9.84 -14.03 -7.56
CA HIS A 140 9.58 -14.62 -8.86
C HIS A 140 9.55 -16.15 -8.75
N PRO A 141 8.62 -16.84 -9.44
CA PRO A 141 8.46 -18.31 -9.37
C PRO A 141 9.56 -19.09 -10.14
N TYR A 142 10.66 -18.44 -10.45
CA TYR A 142 11.79 -19.08 -11.12
C TYR A 142 12.81 -19.60 -10.11
N PRO A 143 13.39 -20.81 -10.32
CA PRO A 143 14.45 -21.28 -9.46
C PRO A 143 15.68 -20.37 -9.60
N PHE A 144 16.11 -19.77 -8.49
CA PHE A 144 17.37 -19.06 -8.44
C PHE A 144 18.50 -20.11 -8.44
N ILE A 145 19.27 -20.16 -9.52
CA ILE A 145 20.54 -20.89 -9.53
C ILE A 145 21.55 -19.97 -8.83
N MET A 146 21.81 -20.25 -7.56
CA MET A 146 22.94 -19.62 -6.88
C MET A 146 24.23 -20.13 -7.56
N GLY A 147 24.90 -19.23 -8.28
CA GLY A 147 26.23 -19.52 -8.79
C GLY A 147 27.19 -19.81 -7.63
N ASN A 148 27.95 -20.89 -7.76
CA ASN A 148 29.02 -21.24 -6.82
C ASN A 148 30.15 -20.22 -6.88
#